data_82371c4c86d5bfe47fde0732963bfbd7
#
_entry.id   82371c4c86d5bfe47fde0732963bfbd7
#
_cell.length_a   1.000
_cell.length_b   1.000
_cell.length_c   1.000
_cell.angle_alpha   90.00
_cell.angle_beta   90.00
_cell.angle_gamma   90.00
#
_symmetry.space_group_name_H-M   'P 1'
#
loop_
_entity.id
_entity.type
_entity.pdbx_description
1 polymer ?
#
loop_
_entity_poly.entity_id
_entity_poly.type
_entity_poly.pdbx_seq_one_letter_code
_entity_poly.pdbx_strand_id
1 'polypeptide(L)'
;MNAADARRLAEDAERAHSRRVQEAEREAQETVRAAQIEGERIVREAQQIAAREERDSRRQLADIERQRDAVHRQLMKLQEGLSAAMAPLRTEPGTETVELDKDSRLQQVEA
;
A
#
# COMPACT_ATOMS: atom_id res chain seq x y z
N MET A 1 52.78 -30.01 50.58
CA MET A 1 52.58 -28.63 50.10
C MET A 1 52.82 -27.73 51.29
N ASN A 2 53.69 -26.73 51.13
CA ASN A 2 53.94 -25.79 52.21
C ASN A 2 53.00 -24.56 52.01
N ALA A 3 53.04 -23.62 52.95
CA ALA A 3 52.13 -22.45 52.90
C ALA A 3 52.37 -21.54 51.69
N ALA A 4 53.64 -21.46 51.27
CA ALA A 4 53.98 -20.64 50.09
C ALA A 4 53.41 -21.26 48.79
N ASP A 5 53.50 -22.59 48.70
CA ASP A 5 52.95 -23.28 47.52
C ASP A 5 51.43 -23.19 47.47
N ALA A 6 50.78 -23.33 48.63
CA ALA A 6 49.35 -23.23 48.73
C ALA A 6 48.90 -21.83 48.33
N ARG A 7 49.63 -20.78 48.77
CA ARG A 7 49.29 -19.39 48.42
C ARG A 7 49.47 -19.15 46.93
N ARG A 8 50.55 -19.67 46.35
CA ARG A 8 50.79 -19.49 44.90
C ARG A 8 49.72 -20.17 44.08
N LEU A 9 49.31 -21.37 44.51
CA LEU A 9 48.24 -22.08 43.84
C LEU A 9 46.92 -21.30 43.89
N ALA A 10 46.60 -20.73 45.05
CA ALA A 10 45.40 -19.92 45.23
C ALA A 10 45.42 -18.67 44.36
N GLU A 11 46.58 -18.00 44.30
CA GLU A 11 46.74 -16.81 43.47
C GLU A 11 46.61 -17.14 41.99
N ASP A 12 47.19 -18.26 41.56
CA ASP A 12 47.08 -18.70 40.17
C ASP A 12 45.64 -19.05 39.82
N ALA A 13 44.91 -19.69 40.72
CA ALA A 13 43.52 -20.02 40.52
C ALA A 13 42.67 -18.74 40.41
N GLU A 14 42.97 -17.76 41.23
CA GLU A 14 42.25 -16.50 41.23
C GLU A 14 42.52 -15.73 39.94
N ARG A 15 43.76 -15.68 39.48
CA ARG A 15 44.09 -15.05 38.21
C ARG A 15 43.41 -15.76 37.05
N ALA A 16 43.40 -17.07 37.06
CA ALA A 16 42.70 -17.85 36.02
C ALA A 16 41.23 -17.57 36.03
N HIS A 17 40.62 -17.45 37.22
CA HIS A 17 39.22 -17.13 37.35
C HIS A 17 38.92 -15.72 36.79
N SER A 18 39.75 -14.73 37.17
CA SER A 18 39.58 -13.35 36.68
C SER A 18 39.65 -13.32 35.15
N ARG A 19 40.59 -14.03 34.55
CA ARG A 19 40.70 -14.05 33.09
C ARG A 19 39.45 -14.65 32.44
N ARG A 20 38.94 -15.73 33.04
CA ARG A 20 37.72 -16.35 32.52
C ARG A 20 36.53 -15.44 32.60
N VAL A 21 36.41 -14.70 33.71
CA VAL A 21 35.33 -13.73 33.87
C VAL A 21 35.45 -12.61 32.85
N GLN A 22 36.66 -12.07 32.65
CA GLN A 22 36.90 -11.01 31.67
C GLN A 22 36.59 -11.46 30.25
N GLU A 23 36.99 -12.70 29.90
CA GLU A 23 36.71 -13.26 28.61
C GLU A 23 35.21 -13.46 28.40
N ALA A 24 34.52 -13.96 29.44
CA ALA A 24 33.06 -14.16 29.37
C ALA A 24 32.35 -12.82 29.20
N GLU A 25 32.78 -11.77 29.89
CA GLU A 25 32.21 -10.43 29.74
C GLU A 25 32.42 -9.89 28.34
N ARG A 26 33.63 -10.08 27.81
CA ARG A 26 33.91 -9.61 26.44
C ARG A 26 33.08 -10.34 25.42
N GLU A 27 32.97 -11.65 25.55
CA GLU A 27 32.13 -12.43 24.65
C GLU A 27 30.67 -12.03 24.76
N ALA A 28 30.20 -11.79 25.97
CA ALA A 28 28.83 -11.33 26.17
C ALA A 28 28.60 -9.98 25.50
N GLN A 29 29.55 -9.03 25.65
CA GLN A 29 29.46 -7.73 25.01
C GLN A 29 29.47 -7.83 23.50
N GLU A 30 30.34 -8.71 22.96
CA GLU A 30 30.40 -8.94 21.53
C GLU A 30 29.08 -9.54 21.00
N THR A 31 28.51 -10.46 21.75
CA THR A 31 27.23 -11.07 21.39
C THR A 31 26.12 -10.04 21.38
N VAL A 32 26.05 -9.20 22.41
CA VAL A 32 25.05 -8.12 22.50
C VAL A 32 25.23 -7.15 21.35
N ARG A 33 26.46 -6.75 21.06
CA ARG A 33 26.73 -5.82 19.96
C ARG A 33 26.31 -6.41 18.62
N ALA A 34 26.66 -7.68 18.39
CA ALA A 34 26.27 -8.35 17.15
C ALA A 34 24.74 -8.43 17.03
N ALA A 35 24.06 -8.74 18.14
CA ALA A 35 22.61 -8.79 18.16
C ALA A 35 21.99 -7.44 17.88
N GLN A 36 22.57 -6.36 18.43
CA GLN A 36 22.08 -5.00 18.18
C GLN A 36 22.24 -4.62 16.71
N ILE A 37 23.39 -4.91 16.13
CA ILE A 37 23.65 -4.62 14.71
C ILE A 37 22.68 -5.40 13.83
N GLU A 38 22.47 -6.67 14.13
CA GLU A 38 21.53 -7.51 13.38
C GLU A 38 20.10 -7.00 13.53
N GLY A 39 19.72 -6.61 14.75
CA GLY A 39 18.40 -6.04 15.00
C GLY A 39 18.17 -4.75 14.22
N GLU A 40 19.17 -3.88 14.19
CA GLU A 40 19.09 -2.64 13.41
C GLU A 40 18.98 -2.92 11.92
N ARG A 41 19.70 -3.93 11.44
CA ARG A 41 19.62 -4.36 10.04
C ARG A 41 18.22 -4.84 9.69
N ILE A 42 17.64 -5.67 10.56
CA ILE A 42 16.30 -6.20 10.36
C ILE A 42 15.27 -5.06 10.32
N VAL A 43 15.39 -4.11 11.24
CA VAL A 43 14.48 -2.96 11.29
C VAL A 43 14.60 -2.12 10.01
N ARG A 44 15.82 -1.86 9.56
CA ARG A 44 16.01 -1.10 8.32
C ARG A 44 15.43 -1.81 7.11
N GLU A 45 15.62 -3.12 7.03
CA GLU A 45 15.04 -3.89 5.93
C GLU A 45 13.52 -3.87 5.97
N ALA A 46 12.94 -4.03 7.15
CA ALA A 46 11.50 -3.98 7.31
C ALA A 46 10.94 -2.62 6.90
N GLN A 47 11.64 -1.54 7.26
CA GLN A 47 11.23 -0.19 6.88
C GLN A 47 11.32 0.01 5.37
N GLN A 48 12.35 -0.54 4.73
CA GLN A 48 12.50 -0.45 3.28
C GLN A 48 11.40 -1.22 2.56
N ILE A 49 11.07 -2.40 3.06
CA ILE A 49 10.00 -3.22 2.48
C ILE A 49 8.66 -2.50 2.64
N ALA A 50 8.39 -1.96 3.82
CA ALA A 50 7.15 -1.23 4.08
C ALA A 50 7.03 0.00 3.17
N ALA A 51 8.13 0.75 2.98
CA ALA A 51 8.13 1.90 2.09
C ALA A 51 7.89 1.51 0.65
N ARG A 52 8.43 0.38 0.24
CA ARG A 52 8.26 -0.12 -1.13
C ARG A 52 6.81 -0.55 -1.36
N GLU A 53 6.24 -1.28 -0.40
CA GLU A 53 4.85 -1.71 -0.48
C GLU A 53 3.91 -0.52 -0.51
N GLU A 54 4.18 0.50 0.26
CA GLU A 54 3.37 1.72 0.26
C GLU A 54 3.42 2.42 -1.09
N ARG A 55 4.61 2.53 -1.68
CA ARG A 55 4.74 3.13 -3.01
C ARG A 55 4.01 2.33 -4.07
N ASP A 56 4.10 1.01 -4.00
CA ASP A 56 3.41 0.13 -4.94
C ASP A 56 1.91 0.25 -4.81
N SER A 57 1.40 0.31 -3.57
CA SER A 57 -0.02 0.51 -3.32
C SER A 57 -0.51 1.83 -3.88
N ARG A 58 0.27 2.89 -3.72
CA ARG A 58 -0.08 4.20 -4.27
C ARG A 58 -0.13 4.18 -5.78
N ARG A 59 0.81 3.48 -6.43
CA ARG A 59 0.79 3.33 -7.88
C ARG A 59 -0.44 2.58 -8.34
N GLN A 60 -0.77 1.49 -7.64
CA GLN A 60 -1.96 0.71 -7.98
C GLN A 60 -3.23 1.54 -7.85
N LEU A 61 -3.34 2.32 -6.78
CA LEU A 61 -4.48 3.22 -6.62
C LEU A 61 -4.55 4.26 -7.73
N ALA A 62 -3.41 4.84 -8.10
CA ALA A 62 -3.36 5.80 -9.18
C ALA A 62 -3.76 5.17 -10.51
N ASP A 63 -3.34 3.93 -10.75
CA ASP A 63 -3.72 3.20 -11.96
C ASP A 63 -5.22 2.92 -11.99
N ILE A 64 -5.78 2.50 -10.87
CA ILE A 64 -7.21 2.24 -10.76
C ILE A 64 -8.00 3.52 -11.01
N GLU A 65 -7.56 4.63 -10.44
CA GLU A 65 -8.22 5.91 -10.66
C GLU A 65 -8.16 6.32 -12.13
N ARG A 66 -7.03 6.13 -12.79
CA ARG A 66 -6.91 6.43 -14.21
C ARG A 66 -7.82 5.55 -15.06
N GLN A 67 -7.92 4.28 -14.71
CA GLN A 67 -8.81 3.36 -15.41
C GLN A 67 -10.27 3.77 -15.23
N ARG A 68 -10.63 4.10 -13.99
CA ARG A 68 -11.98 4.56 -13.68
C ARG A 68 -12.32 5.82 -14.48
N ASP A 69 -11.39 6.77 -14.52
CA ASP A 69 -11.60 8.01 -15.27
C ASP A 69 -11.72 7.74 -16.76
N ALA A 70 -10.92 6.81 -17.28
CA ALA A 70 -11.00 6.45 -18.70
C ALA A 70 -12.35 5.82 -19.03
N VAL A 71 -12.83 4.92 -18.18
CA VAL A 71 -14.14 4.30 -18.36
C VAL A 71 -15.24 5.36 -18.29
N HIS A 72 -15.13 6.24 -17.33
CA HIS A 72 -16.10 7.33 -17.19
C HIS A 72 -16.15 8.20 -18.45
N ARG A 73 -15.00 8.56 -19.00
CA ARG A 73 -14.96 9.34 -20.24
C ARG A 73 -15.57 8.59 -21.41
N GLN A 74 -15.33 7.28 -21.49
CA GLN A 74 -15.94 6.47 -22.54
C GLN A 74 -17.46 6.43 -22.40
N LEU A 75 -17.95 6.28 -21.17
CA LEU A 75 -19.39 6.30 -20.92
C LEU A 75 -20.00 7.64 -21.29
N MET A 76 -19.32 8.72 -20.96
CA MET A 76 -19.80 10.06 -21.32
C MET A 76 -19.86 10.22 -22.83
N LYS A 77 -18.86 9.74 -23.55
CA LYS A 77 -18.86 9.80 -25.01
C LYS A 77 -19.99 8.96 -25.59
N LEU A 78 -20.24 7.80 -25.02
CA LEU A 78 -21.35 6.98 -25.47
C LEU A 78 -22.69 7.67 -25.25
N GLN A 79 -22.86 8.31 -24.10
CA GLN A 79 -24.07 9.08 -23.83
C GLN A 79 -24.25 10.22 -24.81
N GLU A 80 -23.19 10.94 -25.09
CA GLU A 80 -23.22 12.03 -26.05
C GLU A 80 -23.55 11.50 -27.44
N GLY A 81 -22.95 10.39 -27.83
CA GLY A 81 -23.24 9.78 -29.12
C GLY A 81 -24.66 9.31 -29.22
N LEU A 82 -25.19 8.71 -28.17
CA LEU A 82 -26.58 8.28 -28.13
C LEU A 82 -27.52 9.46 -28.20
N SER A 83 -27.26 10.51 -27.43
CA SER A 83 -28.06 11.70 -27.45
C SER A 83 -28.06 12.35 -28.84
N ALA A 84 -26.90 12.43 -29.46
CA ALA A 84 -26.79 12.97 -30.80
C ALA A 84 -27.53 12.14 -31.83
N ALA A 85 -27.45 10.83 -31.71
CA ALA A 85 -28.12 9.90 -32.61
C ALA A 85 -29.64 9.96 -32.46
N MET A 86 -30.10 10.21 -31.24
CA MET A 86 -31.54 10.28 -30.98
C MET A 86 -32.14 11.66 -31.17
N ALA A 87 -31.34 12.69 -31.30
CA ALA A 87 -31.82 14.05 -31.46
C ALA A 87 -32.72 14.25 -32.68
N PRO A 88 -32.37 13.70 -33.85
CA PRO A 88 -33.27 13.85 -35.01
C PRO A 88 -34.61 13.17 -34.79
N LEU A 89 -34.62 12.03 -34.11
CA LEU A 89 -35.87 11.33 -33.82
C LEU A 89 -36.75 12.15 -32.89
N ARG A 90 -36.15 12.84 -31.96
CA ARG A 90 -36.91 13.63 -31.01
C ARG A 90 -37.47 14.90 -31.65
N THR A 91 -36.71 15.56 -32.50
CA THR A 91 -37.13 16.81 -33.06
C THR A 91 -38.11 16.65 -34.22
N GLU A 92 -37.82 15.74 -35.13
CA GLU A 92 -38.58 15.64 -36.34
C GLU A 92 -39.96 15.03 -36.12
N PRO A 93 -40.03 13.78 -35.68
CA PRO A 93 -41.37 13.18 -35.54
C PRO A 93 -42.16 13.77 -34.40
N GLY A 94 -41.48 14.14 -33.35
CA GLY A 94 -42.16 14.69 -32.20
C GLY A 94 -42.90 15.95 -32.50
N THR A 95 -42.34 16.80 -33.32
CA THR A 95 -42.95 18.07 -33.64
C THR A 95 -44.15 17.87 -34.55
N GLU A 96 -43.93 17.19 -35.62
CA GLU A 96 -44.97 17.10 -36.64
C GLU A 96 -46.06 16.12 -36.25
N THR A 97 -45.67 14.96 -35.84
CA THR A 97 -46.62 13.93 -35.52
C THR A 97 -47.46 14.28 -34.30
N VAL A 98 -46.82 14.83 -33.30
CA VAL A 98 -47.53 15.20 -32.09
C VAL A 98 -48.52 16.33 -32.37
N GLU A 99 -48.12 17.26 -33.13
CA GLU A 99 -49.04 18.35 -33.47
C GLU A 99 -50.22 17.84 -34.25
N LEU A 100 -49.99 17.01 -35.25
CA LEU A 100 -51.05 16.40 -35.98
C LEU A 100 -51.97 15.58 -35.11
N ASP A 101 -51.38 14.79 -34.26
CA ASP A 101 -52.15 13.99 -33.34
C ASP A 101 -52.94 14.82 -32.37
N LYS A 102 -52.31 15.86 -31.87
CA LYS A 102 -53.02 16.75 -30.97
C LYS A 102 -54.20 17.42 -31.66
N ASP A 103 -53.96 17.91 -32.82
CA ASP A 103 -55.02 18.53 -33.55
C ASP A 103 -56.13 17.58 -33.89
N SER A 104 -55.74 16.38 -34.34
CA SER A 104 -56.69 15.35 -34.64
C SER A 104 -57.51 14.96 -33.43
N ARG A 105 -56.82 14.77 -32.34
CA ARG A 105 -57.50 14.37 -31.12
C ARG A 105 -58.38 15.46 -30.57
N LEU A 106 -57.91 16.68 -30.62
CA LEU A 106 -58.70 17.77 -30.16
C LEU A 106 -59.94 17.92 -31.02
N GLN A 107 -59.79 17.81 -32.33
CA GLN A 107 -60.92 17.87 -33.23
C GLN A 107 -61.85 16.71 -32.99
N GLN A 108 -61.31 15.55 -32.80
CA GLN A 108 -62.14 14.38 -32.53
C GLN A 108 -62.92 14.52 -31.25
N VAL A 109 -62.26 15.05 -30.23
CA VAL A 109 -62.94 15.24 -28.97
C VAL A 109 -64.06 16.28 -29.10
N GLU A 110 -63.76 17.32 -29.80
CA GLU A 110 -64.75 18.32 -30.00
C GLU A 110 -65.88 17.84 -30.87
N ALA A 111 -65.55 17.02 -31.81
CA ALA A 111 -66.58 16.47 -32.64
C ALA A 111 -67.40 15.43 -31.85
#